data_a0f76648f59ef0de1b46097b0a06d391
#
_entry.id   a0f76648f59ef0de1b46097b0a06d391
#
_cell.length_a   1.000
_cell.length_b   1.000
_cell.length_c   1.000
_cell.angle_alpha   90.00
_cell.angle_beta   90.00
_cell.angle_gamma   90.00
#
_symmetry.space_group_name_H-M   'P 1'
#
loop_
_entity.id
_entity.type
_entity.pdbx_description
1 polymer ?
#
loop_
_entity_poly.entity_id
_entity_poly.type
_entity_poly.pdbx_seq_one_letter_code
_entity_poly.pdbx_strand_id
1 'polypeptide(L)'
;MAYTAGPGLAGALMVGAVFGRTLAWSLGIPAVGVHHMEGHLLAPMLEPHPPAFPFVALLVSGGHTQLMRVDGIGRYELLGESIDDAAGEAFDKVAKMLKLDYPGGPAVARLAEQGDDRRFAFPRPMLDRPGLDFSFSGLKTA
;
A
#
# COMPACT_ATOMS: atom_id res chain seq x y z
N MET A 1 11.60 -5.98 21.66
CA MET A 1 11.70 -4.80 20.77
C MET A 1 11.27 -5.21 19.36
N ALA A 2 10.32 -4.50 18.73
CA ALA A 2 9.96 -4.71 17.33
C ALA A 2 10.60 -3.64 16.44
N TYR A 3 11.00 -4.00 15.23
CA TYR A 3 11.51 -3.06 14.22
C TYR A 3 11.06 -3.51 12.82
N THR A 4 10.93 -2.59 11.88
CA THR A 4 10.58 -2.91 10.49
C THR A 4 11.78 -3.55 9.78
N ALA A 5 11.61 -4.79 9.32
CA ALA A 5 12.65 -5.54 8.62
C ALA A 5 12.65 -5.31 7.10
N GLY A 6 11.55 -4.82 6.55
CA GLY A 6 11.32 -4.56 5.12
C GLY A 6 9.87 -4.86 4.72
N PRO A 7 9.50 -4.58 3.46
CA PRO A 7 10.21 -3.75 2.48
C PRO A 7 10.19 -2.27 2.82
N GLY A 8 11.04 -1.47 2.13
CA GLY A 8 11.13 -0.01 2.29
C GLY A 8 12.47 0.53 1.82
N LEU A 9 12.69 1.82 2.01
CA LEU A 9 13.93 2.49 1.64
C LEU A 9 15.10 1.93 2.47
N ALA A 10 16.12 1.41 1.82
CA ALA A 10 17.24 0.72 2.44
C ALA A 10 17.90 1.52 3.58
N GLY A 11 18.15 2.82 3.38
CA GLY A 11 18.73 3.68 4.39
C GLY A 11 17.85 3.83 5.65
N ALA A 12 16.53 4.04 5.47
CA ALA A 12 15.59 4.15 6.57
C ALA A 12 15.44 2.83 7.34
N LEU A 13 15.36 1.70 6.62
CA LEU A 13 15.30 0.36 7.21
C LEU A 13 16.57 0.06 8.02
N MET A 14 17.74 0.40 7.49
CA MET A 14 19.00 0.17 8.16
C MET A 14 19.09 0.96 9.48
N VAL A 15 18.73 2.25 9.47
CA VAL A 15 18.71 3.08 10.69
C VAL A 15 17.77 2.49 11.72
N GLY A 16 16.52 2.14 11.34
CA GLY A 16 15.55 1.55 12.24
C GLY A 16 15.99 0.20 12.81
N ALA A 17 16.53 -0.68 11.95
CA ALA A 17 17.00 -1.99 12.36
C ALA A 17 18.21 -1.91 13.28
N VAL A 18 19.20 -1.06 12.97
CA VAL A 18 20.38 -0.87 13.83
C VAL A 18 19.96 -0.32 15.18
N PHE A 19 19.16 0.75 15.21
CA PHE A 19 18.67 1.32 16.46
C PHE A 19 17.89 0.30 17.31
N GLY A 20 16.88 -0.34 16.72
CA GLY A 20 16.01 -1.29 17.43
C GLY A 20 16.77 -2.51 17.95
N ARG A 21 17.69 -3.07 17.16
CA ARG A 21 18.50 -4.23 17.55
C ARG A 21 19.55 -3.88 18.60
N THR A 22 20.23 -2.74 18.49
CA THR A 22 21.23 -2.28 19.46
C THR A 22 20.56 -1.99 20.79
N LEU A 23 19.40 -1.33 20.80
CA LEU A 23 18.65 -1.07 22.01
C LEU A 23 18.17 -2.38 22.67
N ALA A 24 17.65 -3.33 21.90
CA ALA A 24 17.27 -4.63 22.40
C ALA A 24 18.45 -5.36 23.02
N TRP A 25 19.62 -5.35 22.36
CA TRP A 25 20.82 -5.95 22.87
C TRP A 25 21.29 -5.30 24.18
N SER A 26 21.30 -3.95 24.27
CA SER A 26 21.71 -3.24 25.48
C SER A 26 20.78 -3.49 26.67
N LEU A 27 19.51 -3.77 26.41
CA LEU A 27 18.52 -4.07 27.45
C LEU A 27 18.39 -5.57 27.76
N GLY A 28 19.11 -6.44 27.05
CA GLY A 28 19.02 -7.89 27.22
C GLY A 28 17.66 -8.48 26.83
N ILE A 29 16.90 -7.84 25.92
CA ILE A 29 15.58 -8.27 25.48
C ILE A 29 15.60 -8.76 24.04
N PRO A 30 14.64 -9.64 23.63
CA PRO A 30 14.53 -10.10 22.26
C PRO A 30 14.21 -8.96 21.26
N ALA A 31 14.76 -9.04 20.06
CA ALA A 31 14.41 -8.20 18.91
C ALA A 31 13.65 -9.02 17.87
N VAL A 32 12.55 -8.46 17.32
CA VAL A 32 11.71 -9.08 16.30
C VAL A 32 11.63 -8.16 15.10
N GLY A 33 11.98 -8.69 13.93
CA GLY A 33 11.78 -8.00 12.65
C GLY A 33 10.34 -8.21 12.16
N VAL A 34 9.65 -7.11 11.87
CA VAL A 34 8.26 -7.13 11.37
C VAL A 34 8.25 -6.75 9.90
N HIS A 35 7.50 -7.51 9.11
CA HIS A 35 7.29 -7.21 7.69
C HIS A 35 6.35 -6.02 7.54
N HIS A 36 6.77 -4.97 6.80
CA HIS A 36 6.02 -3.71 6.67
C HIS A 36 4.61 -3.93 6.09
N MET A 37 4.50 -4.75 5.05
CA MET A 37 3.21 -5.03 4.40
C MET A 37 2.29 -5.85 5.30
N GLU A 38 2.83 -6.74 6.13
CA GLU A 38 2.05 -7.45 7.14
C GLU A 38 1.48 -6.50 8.19
N GLY A 39 2.24 -5.47 8.57
CA GLY A 39 1.75 -4.41 9.44
C GLY A 39 0.53 -3.68 8.85
N HIS A 40 0.54 -3.39 7.54
CA HIS A 40 -0.62 -2.83 6.86
C HIS A 40 -1.79 -3.81 6.80
N LEU A 41 -1.53 -5.07 6.45
CA LEU A 41 -2.55 -6.11 6.34
C LEU A 41 -3.30 -6.35 7.66
N LEU A 42 -2.58 -6.28 8.76
CA LEU A 42 -3.11 -6.53 10.10
C LEU A 42 -3.58 -5.27 10.83
N ALA A 43 -3.42 -4.07 10.24
CA ALA A 43 -3.88 -2.83 10.87
C ALA A 43 -5.39 -2.87 11.25
N PRO A 44 -6.30 -3.44 10.43
CA PRO A 44 -7.71 -3.57 10.79
C PRO A 44 -7.98 -4.42 12.04
N MET A 45 -7.01 -5.27 12.45
CA MET A 45 -7.13 -6.07 13.68
C MET A 45 -7.01 -5.22 14.96
N LEU A 46 -6.59 -3.95 14.84
CA LEU A 46 -6.50 -2.99 15.94
C LEU A 46 -7.81 -2.18 16.13
N GLU A 47 -8.77 -2.35 15.21
CA GLU A 47 -10.06 -1.67 15.30
C GLU A 47 -10.95 -2.28 16.41
N PRO A 48 -11.93 -1.52 16.94
CA PRO A 48 -12.86 -2.02 17.95
C PRO A 48 -13.65 -3.27 17.50
N HIS A 49 -13.87 -3.40 16.20
CA HIS A 49 -14.56 -4.54 15.57
C HIS A 49 -13.68 -5.14 14.48
N PRO A 50 -12.67 -5.92 14.83
CA PRO A 50 -11.75 -6.49 13.85
C PRO A 50 -12.45 -7.52 12.95
N PRO A 51 -12.03 -7.66 11.68
CA PRO A 51 -12.56 -8.68 10.81
C PRO A 51 -12.21 -10.08 11.32
N ALA A 52 -13.15 -11.03 11.18
CA ALA A 52 -12.87 -12.44 11.44
C ALA A 52 -12.11 -13.08 10.27
N PHE A 53 -11.19 -14.00 10.55
CA PHE A 53 -10.54 -14.80 9.52
C PHE A 53 -11.46 -15.89 8.95
N PRO A 54 -11.38 -16.24 7.65
CA PRO A 54 -10.59 -15.53 6.63
C PRO A 54 -11.28 -14.24 6.15
N PHE A 55 -10.48 -13.27 5.70
CA PHE A 55 -11.01 -12.08 5.04
C PHE A 55 -10.16 -11.72 3.81
N VAL A 56 -10.71 -10.88 2.93
CA VAL A 56 -9.99 -10.31 1.79
C VAL A 56 -9.60 -8.88 2.14
N ALA A 57 -8.32 -8.56 1.97
CA ALA A 57 -7.77 -7.24 2.18
C ALA A 57 -7.33 -6.62 0.85
N LEU A 58 -7.73 -5.38 0.60
CA LEU A 58 -7.17 -4.55 -0.46
C LEU A 58 -6.12 -3.62 0.17
N LEU A 59 -4.87 -3.87 -0.14
CA LEU A 59 -3.75 -3.09 0.31
C LEU A 59 -3.41 -2.06 -0.77
N VAL A 60 -3.52 -0.77 -0.43
CA VAL A 60 -3.25 0.34 -1.34
C VAL A 60 -2.27 1.30 -0.69
N SER A 61 -1.14 1.53 -1.35
CA SER A 61 -0.10 2.45 -0.89
C SER A 61 0.57 3.17 -2.08
N GLY A 62 1.58 4.00 -1.78
CA GLY A 62 2.38 4.66 -2.80
C GLY A 62 3.21 3.71 -3.66
N GLY A 63 3.55 2.52 -3.17
CA GLY A 63 4.39 1.57 -3.90
C GLY A 63 3.74 0.20 -4.16
N HIS A 64 2.60 -0.09 -3.55
CA HIS A 64 1.94 -1.40 -3.67
C HIS A 64 0.43 -1.25 -3.82
N THR A 65 -0.15 -2.06 -4.70
CA THR A 65 -1.60 -2.28 -4.79
C THR A 65 -1.82 -3.77 -4.94
N GLN A 66 -2.31 -4.42 -3.87
CA GLN A 66 -2.42 -5.88 -3.78
C GLN A 66 -3.76 -6.28 -3.18
N LEU A 67 -4.37 -7.30 -3.74
CA LEU A 67 -5.53 -7.98 -3.19
C LEU A 67 -5.04 -9.27 -2.52
N MET A 68 -5.27 -9.40 -1.22
CA MET A 68 -4.76 -10.49 -0.41
C MET A 68 -5.89 -11.24 0.26
N ARG A 69 -5.83 -12.57 0.26
CA ARG A 69 -6.61 -13.40 1.17
C ARG A 69 -5.82 -13.62 2.46
N VAL A 70 -6.46 -13.36 3.58
CA VAL A 70 -5.87 -13.46 4.91
C VAL A 70 -6.58 -14.59 5.67
N ASP A 71 -5.95 -15.74 5.77
CA ASP A 71 -6.50 -16.91 6.47
C ASP A 71 -6.15 -16.91 7.97
N GLY A 72 -5.21 -16.07 8.38
CA GLY A 72 -4.73 -15.91 9.74
C GLY A 72 -3.41 -15.16 9.75
N ILE A 73 -2.90 -14.80 10.92
CA ILE A 73 -1.60 -14.15 11.07
C ILE A 73 -0.51 -15.05 10.50
N GLY A 74 0.32 -14.52 9.59
CA GLY A 74 1.38 -15.24 8.90
C GLY A 74 0.89 -16.18 7.78
N ARG A 75 -0.41 -16.17 7.44
CA ARG A 75 -0.99 -16.99 6.36
C ARG A 75 -1.74 -16.11 5.36
N TYR A 76 -1.05 -15.74 4.30
CA TYR A 76 -1.50 -14.81 3.29
C TYR A 76 -1.35 -15.41 1.91
N GLU A 77 -2.36 -15.17 1.07
CA GLU A 77 -2.36 -15.56 -0.34
C GLU A 77 -2.56 -14.30 -1.18
N LEU A 78 -1.65 -14.06 -2.14
CA LEU A 78 -1.80 -13.00 -3.12
C LEU A 78 -2.83 -13.43 -4.16
N LEU A 79 -3.93 -12.72 -4.26
CA LEU A 79 -4.99 -12.97 -5.23
C LEU A 79 -4.79 -12.19 -6.52
N GLY A 80 -4.22 -10.99 -6.44
CA GLY A 80 -3.89 -10.13 -7.57
C GLY A 80 -3.13 -8.90 -7.12
N GLU A 81 -2.40 -8.29 -8.05
CA GLU A 81 -1.64 -7.07 -7.78
C GLU A 81 -1.61 -6.15 -9.00
N SER A 82 -1.13 -4.92 -8.84
CA SER A 82 -0.92 -4.05 -9.98
C SER A 82 0.25 -4.53 -10.81
N ILE A 83 0.01 -4.70 -12.11
CA ILE A 83 1.04 -5.14 -13.09
C ILE A 83 1.91 -3.97 -13.59
N ASP A 84 1.58 -2.76 -13.20
CA ASP A 84 2.29 -1.54 -13.60
C ASP A 84 2.38 -0.56 -12.41
N ASP A 85 1.85 0.65 -12.50
CA ASP A 85 1.87 1.61 -11.39
C ASP A 85 1.01 1.12 -10.21
N ALA A 86 1.46 1.34 -9.00
CA ALA A 86 0.57 1.27 -7.85
C ALA A 86 -0.46 2.42 -7.88
N ALA A 87 -1.60 2.25 -7.23
CA ALA A 87 -2.64 3.28 -7.23
C ALA A 87 -2.13 4.63 -6.68
N GLY A 88 -1.41 4.63 -5.55
CA GLY A 88 -0.81 5.84 -4.99
C GLY A 88 0.24 6.45 -5.91
N GLU A 89 1.07 5.63 -6.56
CA GLU A 89 2.04 6.08 -7.56
C GLU A 89 1.36 6.74 -8.76
N ALA A 90 0.24 6.18 -9.23
CA ALA A 90 -0.57 6.77 -10.30
C ALA A 90 -1.09 8.15 -9.91
N PHE A 91 -1.58 8.33 -8.67
CA PHE A 91 -1.99 9.64 -8.14
C PHE A 91 -0.84 10.64 -8.13
N ASP A 92 0.34 10.26 -7.64
CA ASP A 92 1.51 11.14 -7.61
C ASP A 92 1.96 11.54 -9.02
N LYS A 93 1.95 10.60 -9.98
CA LYS A 93 2.29 10.87 -11.36
C LYS A 93 1.28 11.79 -12.05
N VAL A 94 -0.03 11.60 -11.81
CA VAL A 94 -1.09 12.50 -12.32
C VAL A 94 -0.91 13.89 -11.74
N ALA A 95 -0.71 14.01 -10.42
CA ALA A 95 -0.46 15.29 -9.78
C ALA A 95 0.73 16.02 -10.39
N LYS A 96 1.83 15.30 -10.64
CA LYS A 96 3.01 15.86 -11.32
C LYS A 96 2.70 16.36 -12.74
N MET A 97 1.92 15.60 -13.51
CA MET A 97 1.48 16.03 -14.87
C MET A 97 0.63 17.31 -14.80
N LEU A 98 -0.22 17.43 -13.77
CA LEU A 98 -1.05 18.61 -13.51
C LEU A 98 -0.31 19.74 -12.79
N LYS A 99 1.00 19.58 -12.52
CA LYS A 99 1.85 20.57 -11.79
C LYS A 99 1.33 20.88 -10.39
N LEU A 100 0.76 19.88 -9.73
CA LEU A 100 0.31 19.97 -8.33
C LEU A 100 1.44 19.61 -7.37
N ASP A 101 1.28 20.02 -6.11
CA ASP A 101 2.24 19.75 -5.04
C ASP A 101 2.28 18.26 -4.65
N TYR A 102 3.39 17.85 -4.05
CA TYR A 102 3.56 16.55 -3.42
C TYR A 102 3.16 16.63 -1.92
N PRO A 103 2.49 15.63 -1.35
CA PRO A 103 2.05 14.36 -1.96
C PRO A 103 0.85 14.56 -2.91
N GLY A 104 0.91 13.86 -4.06
CA GLY A 104 -0.04 14.05 -5.15
C GLY A 104 -1.46 13.59 -4.85
N GLY A 105 -1.63 12.47 -4.13
CA GLY A 105 -2.93 11.93 -3.81
C GLY A 105 -3.87 12.96 -3.15
N PRO A 106 -3.49 13.58 -2.01
CA PRO A 106 -4.28 14.63 -1.37
C PRO A 106 -4.53 15.86 -2.25
N ALA A 107 -3.57 16.23 -3.11
CA ALA A 107 -3.72 17.37 -4.01
C ALA A 107 -4.78 17.10 -5.09
N VAL A 108 -4.73 15.93 -5.73
CA VAL A 108 -5.74 15.49 -6.70
C VAL A 108 -7.11 15.35 -6.05
N ALA A 109 -7.20 14.76 -4.85
CA ALA A 109 -8.46 14.58 -4.13
C ALA A 109 -9.16 15.93 -3.86
N ARG A 110 -8.43 16.94 -3.38
CA ARG A 110 -9.00 18.29 -3.16
C ARG A 110 -9.54 18.93 -4.44
N LEU A 111 -8.84 18.75 -5.57
CA LEU A 111 -9.33 19.27 -6.85
C LEU A 111 -10.57 18.50 -7.33
N ALA A 112 -10.63 17.21 -7.09
CA ALA A 112 -11.75 16.37 -7.48
C ALA A 112 -13.06 16.76 -6.81
N GLU A 113 -13.03 17.36 -5.61
CA GLU A 113 -14.22 17.88 -4.92
C GLU A 113 -14.97 18.96 -5.73
N GLN A 114 -14.26 19.65 -6.64
CA GLN A 114 -14.82 20.69 -7.51
C GLN A 114 -15.02 20.18 -8.96
N GLY A 115 -14.71 18.91 -9.21
CA GLY A 115 -14.80 18.29 -10.51
C GLY A 115 -16.17 17.70 -10.82
N ASP A 116 -16.37 17.39 -12.12
CA ASP A 116 -17.52 16.61 -12.59
C ASP A 116 -16.99 15.22 -13.03
N ASP A 117 -17.28 14.20 -12.23
CA ASP A 117 -16.86 12.82 -12.44
C ASP A 117 -17.49 12.14 -13.68
N ARG A 118 -18.49 12.79 -14.27
CA ARG A 118 -19.21 12.32 -15.47
C ARG A 118 -18.74 12.96 -16.76
N ARG A 119 -17.86 13.95 -16.68
CA ARG A 119 -17.43 14.73 -17.84
C ARG A 119 -16.64 13.90 -18.86
N PHE A 120 -15.87 12.91 -18.40
CA PHE A 120 -15.04 12.05 -19.24
C PHE A 120 -15.26 10.59 -18.90
N ALA A 121 -15.36 9.75 -19.94
CA ALA A 121 -15.41 8.30 -19.80
C ALA A 121 -13.99 7.75 -19.81
N PHE A 122 -13.34 7.71 -18.65
CA PHE A 122 -12.01 7.14 -18.52
C PHE A 122 -12.00 5.62 -18.72
N PRO A 123 -10.91 5.06 -19.26
CA PRO A 123 -10.75 3.62 -19.39
C PRO A 123 -10.74 2.93 -18.01
N ARG A 124 -11.27 1.72 -17.99
CA ARG A 124 -11.23 0.82 -16.83
C ARG A 124 -10.39 -0.41 -17.19
N PRO A 125 -9.05 -0.35 -17.02
CA PRO A 125 -8.17 -1.44 -17.40
C PRO A 125 -8.50 -2.74 -16.67
N MET A 126 -8.20 -3.88 -17.30
CA MET A 126 -8.28 -5.24 -16.75
C MET A 126 -9.68 -5.82 -16.51
N LEU A 127 -10.79 -5.10 -16.75
CA LEU A 127 -12.14 -5.62 -16.51
C LEU A 127 -12.52 -6.78 -17.44
N ASP A 128 -11.89 -6.87 -18.60
CA ASP A 128 -12.14 -7.86 -19.65
C ASP A 128 -11.12 -9.03 -19.61
N ARG A 129 -10.21 -9.04 -18.64
CA ARG A 129 -9.17 -10.05 -18.51
C ARG A 129 -9.47 -11.02 -17.36
N PRO A 130 -9.08 -12.30 -17.49
CA PRO A 130 -9.15 -13.23 -16.38
C PRO A 130 -8.17 -12.84 -15.27
N GLY A 131 -8.53 -13.21 -14.03
CA GLY A 131 -7.69 -12.92 -12.86
C GLY A 131 -8.16 -11.69 -12.09
N LEU A 132 -7.36 -11.30 -11.10
CA LEU A 132 -7.69 -10.23 -10.15
C LEU A 132 -6.61 -9.13 -10.13
N ASP A 133 -5.77 -9.08 -11.17
CA ASP A 133 -4.72 -8.08 -11.29
C ASP A 133 -5.30 -6.71 -11.66
N PHE A 134 -4.56 -5.67 -11.29
CA PHE A 134 -4.89 -4.27 -11.56
C PHE A 134 -3.93 -3.66 -12.59
N SER A 135 -4.35 -2.56 -13.21
CA SER A 135 -3.49 -1.69 -14.01
C SER A 135 -3.97 -0.24 -13.86
N PHE A 136 -3.04 0.66 -13.61
CA PHE A 136 -3.32 2.09 -13.44
C PHE A 136 -2.62 2.98 -14.47
N SER A 137 -1.59 2.47 -15.17
CA SER A 137 -0.84 3.27 -16.15
C SER A 137 -1.69 3.75 -17.31
N GLY A 138 -2.59 2.91 -17.84
CA GLY A 138 -3.52 3.29 -18.89
C GLY A 138 -4.51 4.38 -18.46
N LEU A 139 -5.07 4.26 -17.27
CA LEU A 139 -5.94 5.28 -16.67
C LEU A 139 -5.20 6.60 -16.45
N LYS A 140 -3.98 6.55 -15.94
CA LYS A 140 -3.14 7.73 -15.70
C LYS A 140 -2.86 8.54 -16.98
N THR A 141 -2.71 7.87 -18.12
CA THR A 141 -2.30 8.52 -19.37
C THR A 141 -3.46 8.89 -20.30
N ALA A 142 -4.68 8.49 -19.97
CA ALA A 142 -5.91 8.83 -20.69
C ALA A 142 -6.34 10.27 -20.41
#